data_3119667acf4027454e304007dd1f9d93
#
_entry.id   3119667acf4027454e304007dd1f9d93
#
_cell.length_a   1.000
_cell.length_b   1.000
_cell.length_c   1.000
_cell.angle_alpha   90.00
_cell.angle_beta   90.00
_cell.angle_gamma   90.00
#
_symmetry.space_group_name_H-M   'P 1'
#
loop_
_entity.id
_entity.type
_entity.pdbx_description
1 polymer ?
#
loop_
_entity_poly.entity_id
_entity_poly.type
_entity_poly.pdbx_seq_one_letter_code
_entity_poly.pdbx_strand_id
1 'polypeptide(L)'
;MNTTQRKYGSPLAFWALFFALLLLPCTAQETSERPDNNRSQRTVQAAESSSASTIEYQATDTADDAVGDNEADDFAAALEDEDSAKPVFTVGGKIETLHGVRWNSDKSNVEYGASRSIAKIKGEVSAGSSYAVISAAAEYNYRNPARTGFRLNEAYYRYSGDIWDISVGRQIIAWGQADGFKLTDVLSARDSSEFTAFSSDDARLASDSIRLRFFHDFFTFEAVAVPFFTPNKLPRFGFEDGAKDAPYYIDTPETFDTPFGSVPVKYTKTESAKPRMFTDTEAAARFSFFLPGIDFSVSGFYGWDKTPRYVKSGYAELTSLVPFKLKQVFLTLNQEYYRIGMAGIDAAIPAGDVTIRLETAWVGGRYFEPKNQNPIPGVPSAGGIPLTFNPSLQKHQLLALAGIDWIKNSWTLSAQYFEDLILDHKNDIERPMHKGFVSLNISKTFLRDTLKLSASGAVDVNYGSTSSTYSAAYALTDNIQFSLGGDVYTKGYDGKGDFAALYKISAVWLKGTFTW
;
A
#
# COMPACT_ATOMS: atom_id res chain seq x y z
N MET A 1 20.38 43.14 -3.58
CA MET A 1 19.99 42.05 -2.69
C MET A 1 18.49 42.20 -2.41
N ASN A 2 17.65 41.63 -3.25
CA ASN A 2 16.21 41.59 -3.07
C ASN A 2 15.78 40.12 -3.25
N THR A 3 15.59 39.45 -2.12
CA THR A 3 15.00 38.11 -2.06
C THR A 3 13.49 38.25 -2.16
N THR A 4 12.95 38.00 -3.34
CA THR A 4 11.51 37.89 -3.57
C THR A 4 11.06 36.54 -3.01
N GLN A 5 10.52 36.50 -1.81
CA GLN A 5 9.76 35.38 -1.29
C GLN A 5 8.51 35.17 -2.15
N ARG A 6 8.50 34.15 -3.00
CA ARG A 6 7.27 33.63 -3.61
C ARG A 6 6.45 32.98 -2.49
N LYS A 7 5.34 33.62 -2.14
CA LYS A 7 4.30 33.03 -1.28
C LYS A 7 3.68 31.84 -2.02
N TYR A 8 4.08 30.66 -1.65
CA TYR A 8 3.33 29.45 -2.00
C TYR A 8 2.03 29.46 -1.20
N GLY A 9 0.89 29.34 -1.90
CA GLY A 9 -0.41 29.22 -1.25
C GLY A 9 -0.37 28.05 -0.25
N SER A 10 -0.83 28.28 0.97
CA SER A 10 -0.80 27.26 2.00
C SER A 10 -1.68 26.08 1.58
N PRO A 11 -1.27 24.84 1.82
CA PRO A 11 -2.12 23.66 1.56
C PRO A 11 -3.48 23.75 2.28
N LEU A 12 -3.57 24.48 3.38
CA LEU A 12 -4.82 24.83 4.07
C LEU A 12 -5.83 25.58 3.19
N ALA A 13 -5.38 26.44 2.26
CA ALA A 13 -6.29 27.15 1.36
C ALA A 13 -6.91 26.22 0.32
N PHE A 14 -6.19 25.23 -0.13
CA PHE A 14 -6.69 24.21 -1.06
C PHE A 14 -7.69 23.28 -0.37
N TRP A 15 -7.41 22.87 0.86
CA TRP A 15 -8.33 22.12 1.70
C TRP A 15 -9.63 22.88 1.97
N ALA A 16 -9.54 24.19 2.25
CA ALA A 16 -10.71 25.05 2.48
C ALA A 16 -11.59 25.16 1.23
N LEU A 17 -11.01 25.25 0.03
CA LEU A 17 -11.77 25.32 -1.22
C LEU A 17 -12.46 23.97 -1.54
N PHE A 18 -11.81 22.87 -1.29
CA PHE A 18 -12.37 21.52 -1.50
C PHE A 18 -13.47 21.22 -0.50
N PHE A 19 -13.31 21.59 0.78
CA PHE A 19 -14.36 21.50 1.80
C PHE A 19 -15.57 22.38 1.44
N ALA A 20 -15.35 23.57 0.90
CA ALA A 20 -16.44 24.44 0.45
C ALA A 20 -17.25 23.84 -0.69
N LEU A 21 -16.59 23.14 -1.62
CA LEU A 21 -17.27 22.41 -2.72
C LEU A 21 -18.07 21.20 -2.21
N LEU A 22 -17.62 20.50 -1.17
CA LEU A 22 -18.35 19.39 -0.56
C LEU A 22 -19.57 19.83 0.26
N LEU A 23 -19.56 21.07 0.75
CA LEU A 23 -20.64 21.62 1.59
C LEU A 23 -21.71 22.39 0.80
N LEU A 24 -21.58 22.54 -0.53
CA LEU A 24 -22.61 23.18 -1.34
C LEU A 24 -23.92 22.36 -1.28
N PRO A 25 -25.03 22.96 -0.83
CA PRO A 25 -26.32 22.28 -0.83
C PRO A 25 -26.77 22.06 -2.28
N CYS A 26 -26.99 20.81 -2.64
CA CYS A 26 -27.62 20.46 -3.90
C CYS A 26 -29.13 20.83 -3.78
N THR A 27 -29.50 22.04 -4.17
CA THR A 27 -30.92 22.43 -4.31
C THR A 27 -31.45 21.79 -5.60
N ALA A 28 -31.87 20.56 -5.51
CA ALA A 28 -32.76 19.98 -6.50
C ALA A 28 -34.18 20.51 -6.23
N GLN A 29 -34.76 21.22 -7.19
CA GLN A 29 -36.16 21.58 -7.18
C GLN A 29 -37.03 20.30 -7.17
N GLU A 30 -37.74 20.09 -6.06
CA GLU A 30 -38.83 19.14 -6.01
C GLU A 30 -40.00 19.65 -6.89
N THR A 31 -40.23 18.95 -7.99
CA THR A 31 -41.55 18.99 -8.63
C THR A 31 -42.38 17.89 -8.02
N SER A 32 -43.40 18.30 -7.26
CA SER A 32 -44.43 17.46 -6.68
C SER A 32 -45.30 16.82 -7.75
N GLU A 33 -45.40 15.49 -7.75
CA GLU A 33 -46.66 14.80 -8.14
C GLU A 33 -46.82 13.53 -7.31
N ARG A 34 -47.84 13.55 -6.44
CA ARG A 34 -48.46 12.34 -5.87
C ARG A 34 -49.43 11.77 -6.88
N PRO A 35 -49.64 10.45 -6.90
CA PRO A 35 -50.92 9.95 -6.43
C PRO A 35 -50.87 8.68 -5.55
N ASP A 36 -51.90 8.69 -4.77
CA ASP A 36 -52.55 7.78 -3.87
C ASP A 36 -52.57 6.26 -4.11
N ASN A 37 -52.53 5.61 -2.94
CA ASN A 37 -53.43 4.55 -2.43
C ASN A 37 -53.26 3.06 -2.78
N ASN A 38 -53.04 2.32 -1.76
CA ASN A 38 -53.88 1.28 -1.14
C ASN A 38 -53.29 -0.14 -0.97
N ARG A 39 -53.22 -0.52 0.32
CA ARG A 39 -53.52 -1.83 0.94
C ARG A 39 -52.71 -3.08 0.54
N SER A 40 -51.97 -3.63 1.48
CA SER A 40 -52.52 -4.66 2.36
C SER A 40 -51.50 -5.10 3.43
N GLN A 41 -52.00 -5.16 4.66
CA GLN A 41 -51.34 -5.76 5.82
C GLN A 41 -51.20 -7.28 5.60
N ARG A 42 -50.04 -7.83 5.89
CA ARG A 42 -49.92 -9.17 6.48
C ARG A 42 -48.77 -9.19 7.47
N THR A 43 -49.17 -9.37 8.71
CA THR A 43 -48.40 -9.76 9.87
C THR A 43 -47.71 -11.09 9.60
N VAL A 44 -46.39 -11.15 9.76
CA VAL A 44 -45.68 -12.40 10.04
C VAL A 44 -44.68 -12.12 11.14
N GLN A 45 -44.74 -12.99 12.14
CA GLN A 45 -44.02 -12.98 13.40
C GLN A 45 -42.50 -12.97 13.26
N ALA A 46 -41.89 -12.36 14.27
CA ALA A 46 -40.47 -12.38 14.56
C ALA A 46 -39.91 -13.80 14.58
N ALA A 47 -38.82 -13.99 13.87
CA ALA A 47 -37.81 -14.96 14.17
C ALA A 47 -36.51 -14.16 14.36
N GLU A 48 -36.04 -14.11 15.59
CA GLU A 48 -34.71 -13.64 15.92
C GLU A 48 -33.69 -14.54 15.24
N SER A 49 -32.99 -14.01 14.26
CA SER A 49 -31.69 -14.53 13.84
C SER A 49 -30.70 -13.38 13.91
N SER A 50 -29.72 -13.53 14.81
CA SER A 50 -28.59 -12.66 14.94
C SER A 50 -27.82 -12.61 13.64
N SER A 51 -28.08 -11.62 12.81
CA SER A 51 -27.21 -11.28 11.70
C SER A 51 -26.00 -10.54 12.28
N ALA A 52 -24.85 -11.21 12.30
CA ALA A 52 -23.57 -10.53 12.38
C ALA A 52 -23.49 -9.57 11.19
N SER A 53 -23.66 -8.27 11.44
CA SER A 53 -23.48 -7.25 10.44
C SER A 53 -22.00 -7.17 10.11
N THR A 54 -21.58 -7.87 9.07
CA THR A 54 -20.31 -7.59 8.40
C THR A 54 -20.45 -6.19 7.82
N ILE A 55 -19.88 -5.19 8.51
CA ILE A 55 -19.78 -3.83 7.98
C ILE A 55 -18.72 -3.89 6.90
N GLU A 56 -19.17 -3.92 5.66
CA GLU A 56 -18.35 -3.84 4.46
C GLU A 56 -17.71 -2.46 4.41
N TYR A 57 -16.43 -2.40 4.77
CA TYR A 57 -15.62 -1.20 4.63
C TYR A 57 -15.19 -1.04 3.18
N GLN A 58 -15.92 -0.26 2.44
CA GLN A 58 -15.37 0.34 1.23
C GLN A 58 -14.29 1.35 1.65
N ALA A 59 -13.03 0.92 1.61
CA ALA A 59 -11.92 1.87 1.50
C ALA A 59 -12.25 2.88 0.40
N THR A 60 -11.84 4.12 0.55
CA THR A 60 -12.06 5.20 -0.41
C THR A 60 -11.27 4.98 -1.71
N ASP A 61 -11.32 3.80 -2.22
CA ASP A 61 -10.96 3.50 -3.59
C ASP A 61 -12.23 3.25 -4.37
N THR A 62 -12.25 3.87 -5.52
CA THR A 62 -13.23 3.69 -6.58
C THR A 62 -13.88 2.31 -6.54
N ALA A 63 -15.15 2.22 -6.85
CA ALA A 63 -16.05 1.05 -6.86
C ALA A 63 -15.50 -0.26 -7.49
N ASP A 64 -14.19 -0.41 -7.55
CA ASP A 64 -13.47 -1.49 -8.21
C ASP A 64 -13.01 -2.61 -7.26
N ASP A 65 -13.05 -2.42 -5.93
CA ASP A 65 -12.56 -3.42 -4.98
C ASP A 65 -13.65 -4.29 -4.33
N ALA A 66 -14.91 -4.14 -4.76
CA ALA A 66 -16.01 -5.01 -4.32
C ALA A 66 -15.89 -6.49 -4.77
N VAL A 67 -14.80 -6.86 -5.44
CA VAL A 67 -14.55 -8.25 -5.88
C VAL A 67 -13.76 -9.05 -4.84
N GLY A 68 -13.35 -8.43 -3.72
CA GLY A 68 -12.43 -9.07 -2.76
C GLY A 68 -13.07 -9.71 -1.52
N ASP A 69 -14.19 -9.20 -1.02
CA ASP A 69 -14.68 -9.59 0.31
C ASP A 69 -16.04 -10.32 0.33
N ASN A 70 -16.74 -10.43 -0.79
CA ASN A 70 -17.97 -11.24 -0.90
C ASN A 70 -17.72 -12.76 -0.98
N GLU A 71 -16.46 -13.20 -0.90
CA GLU A 71 -16.10 -14.62 -1.02
C GLU A 71 -16.73 -15.50 0.08
N ALA A 72 -17.00 -14.93 1.26
CA ALA A 72 -17.60 -15.69 2.35
C ALA A 72 -19.13 -15.83 2.19
N ASP A 73 -19.81 -14.80 1.69
CA ASP A 73 -21.26 -14.79 1.55
C ASP A 73 -21.71 -15.56 0.30
N ASP A 74 -21.01 -15.42 -0.82
CA ASP A 74 -21.25 -16.23 -2.03
C ASP A 74 -20.95 -17.70 -1.79
N PHE A 75 -19.98 -18.01 -0.92
CA PHE A 75 -19.65 -19.37 -0.55
C PHE A 75 -20.67 -19.98 0.42
N ALA A 76 -21.19 -19.21 1.38
CA ALA A 76 -22.25 -19.67 2.28
C ALA A 76 -23.54 -19.98 1.52
N ALA A 77 -23.91 -19.16 0.53
CA ALA A 77 -25.05 -19.42 -0.34
C ALA A 77 -24.88 -20.67 -1.22
N ALA A 78 -23.65 -21.00 -1.61
CA ALA A 78 -23.36 -22.23 -2.39
C ALA A 78 -23.40 -23.51 -1.55
N LEU A 79 -23.28 -23.42 -0.21
CA LEU A 79 -23.34 -24.57 0.69
C LEU A 79 -24.77 -24.97 1.10
N GLU A 80 -25.76 -24.07 0.92
CA GLU A 80 -27.15 -24.37 1.27
C GLU A 80 -27.87 -25.30 0.27
N ASP A 81 -27.26 -25.60 -0.88
CA ASP A 81 -27.85 -26.44 -1.93
C ASP A 81 -27.06 -27.77 -2.09
N GLU A 82 -27.28 -28.73 -1.19
CA GLU A 82 -26.68 -30.08 -1.24
C GLU A 82 -26.96 -30.88 -2.53
N ASP A 83 -27.83 -30.38 -3.41
CA ASP A 83 -28.24 -31.06 -4.66
C ASP A 83 -27.55 -30.53 -5.93
N SER A 84 -26.72 -29.49 -5.85
CA SER A 84 -26.03 -28.95 -7.02
C SER A 84 -24.58 -29.43 -7.14
N ALA A 85 -24.40 -30.68 -7.52
CA ALA A 85 -23.13 -31.24 -7.98
C ALA A 85 -22.59 -30.60 -9.29
N LYS A 86 -23.24 -29.57 -9.80
CA LYS A 86 -22.85 -28.89 -11.05
C LYS A 86 -21.88 -27.74 -10.75
N PRO A 87 -20.72 -27.70 -11.41
CA PRO A 87 -19.80 -26.59 -11.23
C PRO A 87 -20.42 -25.27 -11.73
N VAL A 88 -20.33 -24.24 -10.91
CA VAL A 88 -20.67 -22.85 -11.27
C VAL A 88 -19.40 -22.14 -11.69
N PHE A 89 -19.43 -21.52 -12.87
CA PHE A 89 -18.31 -20.75 -13.42
C PHE A 89 -18.69 -19.27 -13.47
N THR A 90 -17.85 -18.44 -12.90
CA THR A 90 -17.95 -16.97 -12.98
C THR A 90 -16.71 -16.42 -13.66
N VAL A 91 -16.92 -15.50 -14.60
CA VAL A 91 -15.83 -14.78 -15.26
C VAL A 91 -16.15 -13.30 -15.25
N GLY A 92 -15.24 -12.52 -14.72
CA GLY A 92 -15.32 -11.07 -14.69
C GLY A 92 -13.98 -10.45 -15.06
N GLY A 93 -13.99 -9.15 -15.23
CA GLY A 93 -12.75 -8.46 -15.52
C GLY A 93 -12.91 -6.96 -15.58
N LYS A 94 -11.76 -6.27 -15.67
CA LYS A 94 -11.73 -4.82 -15.86
C LYS A 94 -10.65 -4.39 -16.83
N ILE A 95 -10.91 -3.30 -17.55
CA ILE A 95 -9.91 -2.56 -18.31
C ILE A 95 -9.83 -1.17 -17.69
N GLU A 96 -8.63 -0.78 -17.31
CA GLU A 96 -8.32 0.52 -16.74
C GLU A 96 -7.29 1.23 -17.63
N THR A 97 -7.50 2.51 -17.90
CA THR A 97 -6.49 3.36 -18.53
C THR A 97 -6.30 4.61 -17.69
N LEU A 98 -5.04 4.95 -17.42
CA LEU A 98 -4.63 6.09 -16.60
C LEU A 98 -3.62 6.94 -17.35
N HIS A 99 -3.86 8.24 -17.40
CA HIS A 99 -2.95 9.23 -17.95
C HIS A 99 -2.81 10.40 -16.98
N GLY A 100 -1.58 10.75 -16.63
CA GLY A 100 -1.28 11.80 -15.65
C GLY A 100 -0.19 12.74 -16.13
N VAL A 101 -0.31 14.00 -15.71
CA VAL A 101 0.61 15.09 -16.03
C VAL A 101 1.17 15.66 -14.73
N ARG A 102 2.50 15.79 -14.65
CA ARG A 102 3.20 16.38 -13.50
C ARG A 102 3.17 17.89 -13.57
N TRP A 103 3.00 18.56 -12.42
CA TRP A 103 3.07 20.02 -12.33
C TRP A 103 4.24 20.55 -11.50
N ASN A 104 4.86 19.74 -10.65
CA ASN A 104 6.00 20.14 -9.80
C ASN A 104 7.36 19.76 -10.42
N SER A 105 7.43 19.63 -11.72
CA SER A 105 8.68 19.42 -12.43
C SER A 105 9.56 20.67 -12.32
N ASP A 106 10.83 20.51 -11.95
CA ASP A 106 11.82 21.60 -11.97
C ASP A 106 12.13 22.08 -13.41
N LYS A 107 11.55 21.39 -14.40
CA LYS A 107 11.65 21.74 -15.82
C LYS A 107 10.41 22.53 -16.24
N SER A 108 10.62 23.55 -17.06
CA SER A 108 9.56 24.40 -17.59
C SER A 108 8.56 23.66 -18.52
N ASN A 109 8.76 22.40 -18.80
CA ASN A 109 7.94 21.59 -19.69
C ASN A 109 7.00 20.69 -18.90
N VAL A 110 5.76 20.62 -19.37
CA VAL A 110 4.77 19.63 -18.90
C VAL A 110 5.27 18.23 -19.23
N GLU A 111 5.41 17.38 -18.22
CA GLU A 111 5.85 16.00 -18.38
C GLU A 111 4.70 15.02 -18.08
N TYR A 112 4.57 13.99 -18.92
CA TYR A 112 3.71 12.88 -18.58
C TYR A 112 4.23 12.19 -17.30
N GLY A 113 3.43 12.22 -16.24
CA GLY A 113 3.77 11.64 -14.94
C GLY A 113 3.59 10.13 -14.94
N ALA A 114 2.39 9.68 -15.28
CA ALA A 114 2.05 8.26 -15.39
C ALA A 114 1.22 8.08 -16.65
N SER A 115 1.36 6.93 -17.28
CA SER A 115 0.54 6.57 -18.45
C SER A 115 0.57 5.06 -18.61
N ARG A 116 -0.57 4.40 -18.32
CA ARG A 116 -0.68 2.94 -18.40
C ARG A 116 -2.09 2.51 -18.76
N SER A 117 -2.20 1.33 -19.36
CA SER A 117 -3.45 0.59 -19.55
C SER A 117 -3.29 -0.80 -18.99
N ILE A 118 -4.25 -1.25 -18.20
CA ILE A 118 -4.26 -2.54 -17.52
C ILE A 118 -5.56 -3.25 -17.86
N ALA A 119 -5.46 -4.49 -18.34
CA ALA A 119 -6.59 -5.40 -18.48
C ALA A 119 -6.44 -6.51 -17.43
N LYS A 120 -7.40 -6.66 -16.53
CA LYS A 120 -7.47 -7.73 -15.54
C LYS A 120 -8.62 -8.68 -15.92
N ILE A 121 -8.42 -9.96 -15.75
CA ILE A 121 -9.44 -10.99 -15.88
C ILE A 121 -9.39 -11.89 -14.65
N LYS A 122 -10.54 -12.27 -14.12
CA LYS A 122 -10.70 -13.21 -13.01
C LYS A 122 -11.70 -14.28 -13.43
N GLY A 123 -11.32 -15.53 -13.27
CA GLY A 123 -12.19 -16.69 -13.43
C GLY A 123 -12.28 -17.45 -12.11
N GLU A 124 -13.47 -17.85 -11.75
CA GLU A 124 -13.78 -18.60 -10.53
C GLU A 124 -14.60 -19.83 -10.88
N VAL A 125 -14.40 -20.90 -10.14
CA VAL A 125 -15.20 -22.12 -10.25
C VAL A 125 -15.50 -22.65 -8.87
N SER A 126 -16.76 -22.91 -8.58
CA SER A 126 -17.22 -23.57 -7.35
C SER A 126 -17.98 -24.85 -7.68
N ALA A 127 -17.74 -25.92 -6.93
CA ALA A 127 -18.40 -27.21 -7.07
C ALA A 127 -18.41 -27.93 -5.72
N GLY A 128 -19.54 -27.91 -5.02
CA GLY A 128 -19.64 -28.41 -3.64
C GLY A 128 -18.59 -27.75 -2.73
N SER A 129 -17.80 -28.55 -2.02
CA SER A 129 -16.76 -28.06 -1.11
C SER A 129 -15.48 -27.51 -1.81
N SER A 130 -15.45 -27.49 -3.13
CA SER A 130 -14.28 -27.11 -3.93
C SER A 130 -14.46 -25.73 -4.57
N TYR A 131 -13.44 -24.88 -4.44
CA TYR A 131 -13.39 -23.54 -5.04
C TYR A 131 -12.00 -23.28 -5.64
N ALA A 132 -11.95 -22.75 -6.83
CA ALA A 132 -10.70 -22.37 -7.46
C ALA A 132 -10.80 -21.00 -8.14
N VAL A 133 -9.74 -20.22 -8.06
CA VAL A 133 -9.61 -18.89 -8.64
C VAL A 133 -8.38 -18.85 -9.52
N ILE A 134 -8.50 -18.14 -10.65
CA ILE A 134 -7.39 -17.68 -11.46
C ILE A 134 -7.62 -16.22 -11.84
N SER A 135 -6.67 -15.36 -11.55
CA SER A 135 -6.70 -13.94 -11.91
C SER A 135 -5.38 -13.53 -12.54
N ALA A 136 -5.47 -12.90 -13.71
CA ALA A 136 -4.31 -12.43 -14.46
C ALA A 136 -4.51 -11.00 -14.94
N ALA A 137 -3.40 -10.30 -15.16
CA ALA A 137 -3.41 -8.95 -15.71
C ALA A 137 -2.40 -8.82 -16.84
N ALA A 138 -2.76 -8.03 -17.85
CA ALA A 138 -1.87 -7.51 -18.87
C ALA A 138 -1.73 -6.00 -18.67
N GLU A 139 -0.51 -5.51 -18.52
CA GLU A 139 -0.21 -4.09 -18.36
C GLU A 139 0.59 -3.61 -19.57
N TYR A 140 0.17 -2.51 -20.15
CA TYR A 140 0.98 -1.73 -21.08
C TYR A 140 1.26 -0.37 -20.43
N ASN A 141 2.53 -0.16 -20.05
CA ASN A 141 2.96 1.07 -19.40
C ASN A 141 3.77 1.92 -20.37
N TYR A 142 3.20 3.05 -20.81
CA TYR A 142 3.79 3.94 -21.80
C TYR A 142 5.03 4.68 -21.30
N ARG A 143 5.17 4.82 -19.97
CA ARG A 143 6.26 5.58 -19.32
C ARG A 143 7.30 4.68 -18.68
N ASN A 144 6.93 3.49 -18.27
CA ASN A 144 7.82 2.53 -17.62
C ASN A 144 7.72 1.17 -18.33
N PRO A 145 8.46 0.99 -19.47
CA PRO A 145 8.40 -0.24 -20.26
C PRO A 145 8.70 -1.51 -19.44
N ALA A 146 9.47 -1.39 -18.37
CA ALA A 146 9.78 -2.51 -17.47
C ALA A 146 8.55 -3.09 -16.74
N ARG A 147 7.44 -2.36 -16.72
CA ARG A 147 6.15 -2.83 -16.17
C ARG A 147 5.25 -3.43 -17.25
N THR A 148 5.54 -3.21 -18.53
CA THR A 148 4.76 -3.79 -19.63
C THR A 148 4.92 -5.31 -19.64
N GLY A 149 3.80 -6.02 -19.63
CA GLY A 149 3.80 -7.48 -19.66
C GLY A 149 2.58 -8.11 -19.05
N PHE A 150 2.65 -9.43 -18.90
CA PHE A 150 1.62 -10.23 -18.25
C PHE A 150 2.05 -10.59 -16.83
N ARG A 151 1.07 -10.62 -15.92
CA ARG A 151 1.29 -11.12 -14.57
C ARG A 151 0.13 -12.00 -14.12
N LEU A 152 0.44 -13.07 -13.41
CA LEU A 152 -0.50 -13.87 -12.66
C LEU A 152 -0.70 -13.19 -11.30
N ASN A 153 -1.90 -12.68 -11.04
CA ASN A 153 -2.22 -12.05 -9.77
C ASN A 153 -2.50 -13.12 -8.72
N GLU A 154 -3.49 -13.98 -8.97
CA GLU A 154 -3.85 -15.08 -8.08
C GLU A 154 -4.11 -16.36 -8.87
N ALA A 155 -3.81 -17.49 -8.27
CA ALA A 155 -4.13 -18.82 -8.77
C ALA A 155 -4.09 -19.79 -7.59
N TYR A 156 -5.24 -20.09 -7.00
CA TYR A 156 -5.32 -20.98 -5.84
C TYR A 156 -6.55 -21.88 -5.90
N TYR A 157 -6.45 -22.97 -5.16
CA TYR A 157 -7.54 -23.91 -4.91
C TYR A 157 -7.86 -23.90 -3.42
N ARG A 158 -9.15 -23.91 -3.06
CA ARG A 158 -9.67 -24.05 -1.70
C ARG A 158 -10.58 -25.27 -1.61
N TYR A 159 -10.41 -26.02 -0.55
CA TYR A 159 -11.32 -27.08 -0.16
C TYR A 159 -11.86 -26.76 1.24
N SER A 160 -13.18 -26.83 1.40
CA SER A 160 -13.87 -26.48 2.64
C SER A 160 -14.56 -27.72 3.22
N GLY A 161 -14.30 -27.99 4.50
CA GLY A 161 -15.09 -28.91 5.32
C GLY A 161 -16.07 -28.11 6.18
N ASP A 162 -16.76 -28.77 7.11
CA ASP A 162 -17.82 -28.16 7.92
C ASP A 162 -17.30 -27.03 8.84
N ILE A 163 -16.12 -27.21 9.43
CA ILE A 163 -15.54 -26.26 10.40
C ILE A 163 -14.12 -25.82 10.02
N TRP A 164 -13.67 -26.13 8.81
CA TRP A 164 -12.31 -25.78 8.37
C TRP A 164 -12.25 -25.62 6.86
N ASP A 165 -11.29 -24.86 6.39
CA ASP A 165 -10.87 -24.86 4.99
C ASP A 165 -9.35 -24.87 4.86
N ILE A 166 -8.90 -25.30 3.69
CA ILE A 166 -7.51 -25.23 3.27
C ILE A 166 -7.43 -24.63 1.89
N SER A 167 -6.60 -23.61 1.71
CA SER A 167 -6.30 -23.07 0.39
C SER A 167 -4.81 -23.18 0.07
N VAL A 168 -4.50 -23.51 -1.17
CA VAL A 168 -3.13 -23.75 -1.66
C VAL A 168 -2.95 -23.05 -2.99
N GLY A 169 -1.89 -22.27 -3.11
CA GLY A 169 -1.52 -21.58 -4.33
C GLY A 169 -1.16 -20.11 -4.11
N ARG A 170 -1.22 -19.36 -5.19
CA ARG A 170 -0.93 -17.92 -5.21
C ARG A 170 -2.15 -17.14 -4.79
N GLN A 171 -2.13 -16.56 -3.60
CA GLN A 171 -3.25 -15.85 -3.00
C GLN A 171 -2.81 -14.58 -2.27
N ILE A 172 -3.68 -13.58 -2.23
CA ILE A 172 -3.52 -12.40 -1.39
C ILE A 172 -4.08 -12.72 -0.01
N ILE A 173 -3.26 -12.55 1.02
CA ILE A 173 -3.67 -12.71 2.41
C ILE A 173 -3.48 -11.36 3.10
N ALA A 174 -4.56 -10.68 3.42
CA ALA A 174 -4.54 -9.38 4.06
C ALA A 174 -4.94 -9.51 5.54
N TRP A 175 -4.12 -8.95 6.43
CA TRP A 175 -4.40 -8.85 7.86
C TRP A 175 -4.52 -7.39 8.28
N GLY A 176 -5.05 -7.14 9.47
CA GLY A 176 -5.23 -5.80 10.01
C GLY A 176 -6.57 -5.17 9.68
N GLN A 177 -7.04 -4.32 10.59
CA GLN A 177 -8.36 -3.67 10.54
C GLN A 177 -8.28 -2.20 10.08
N ALA A 178 -7.07 -1.62 9.98
CA ALA A 178 -6.89 -0.22 9.68
C ALA A 178 -6.95 0.06 8.17
N ASP A 179 -7.44 1.24 7.78
CA ASP A 179 -7.36 1.75 6.42
C ASP A 179 -5.99 2.40 6.19
N GLY A 180 -5.37 2.14 5.05
CA GLY A 180 -4.10 2.75 4.64
C GLY A 180 -2.87 2.14 5.31
N PHE A 181 -2.66 2.35 6.60
CA PHE A 181 -1.54 1.79 7.36
C PHE A 181 -1.98 0.52 8.09
N LYS A 182 -1.75 -0.66 7.51
CA LYS A 182 -2.03 -1.95 8.15
C LYS A 182 -0.74 -2.47 8.78
N LEU A 183 -0.69 -2.54 10.11
CA LEU A 183 0.54 -2.84 10.86
C LEU A 183 0.83 -4.34 10.90
N THR A 184 -0.21 -5.15 10.91
CA THR A 184 -0.15 -6.62 10.99
C THR A 184 -0.16 -7.29 9.60
N ASP A 185 -0.31 -6.51 8.50
CA ASP A 185 -0.31 -7.00 7.12
C ASP A 185 1.11 -7.24 6.60
N VAL A 186 1.72 -8.34 7.04
CA VAL A 186 3.13 -8.68 6.77
C VAL A 186 3.31 -9.83 5.78
N LEU A 187 2.24 -10.57 5.44
CA LEU A 187 2.31 -11.75 4.58
C LEU A 187 2.46 -11.41 3.10
N SER A 188 1.72 -10.42 2.64
CA SER A 188 1.74 -9.99 1.24
C SER A 188 2.83 -8.95 1.00
N ALA A 189 3.63 -9.16 -0.03
CA ALA A 189 4.55 -8.14 -0.53
C ALA A 189 3.77 -7.00 -1.20
N ARG A 190 4.40 -5.86 -1.42
CA ARG A 190 3.78 -4.67 -2.03
C ARG A 190 4.56 -4.16 -3.24
N ASP A 191 3.84 -3.67 -4.24
CA ASP A 191 4.40 -2.95 -5.38
C ASP A 191 4.40 -1.45 -5.08
N SER A 192 5.53 -0.92 -4.63
CA SER A 192 5.76 0.50 -4.34
C SER A 192 6.61 1.18 -5.42
N SER A 193 6.61 0.67 -6.64
CA SER A 193 7.42 1.21 -7.73
C SER A 193 6.75 2.37 -8.48
N GLU A 194 5.47 2.66 -8.23
CA GLU A 194 4.73 3.76 -8.83
C GLU A 194 3.71 4.32 -7.84
N PHE A 195 3.55 5.65 -7.79
CA PHE A 195 2.75 6.33 -6.77
C PHE A 195 1.60 7.17 -7.34
N THR A 196 1.46 7.33 -8.67
CA THR A 196 0.38 8.13 -9.26
C THR A 196 -0.94 7.36 -9.22
N ALA A 197 -1.97 7.97 -8.68
CA ALA A 197 -3.26 7.33 -8.41
C ALA A 197 -3.07 5.99 -7.64
N PHE A 198 -2.22 6.03 -6.62
CA PHE A 198 -1.80 4.86 -5.85
C PHE A 198 -2.95 4.34 -4.99
N SER A 199 -3.21 3.05 -5.07
CA SER A 199 -4.08 2.30 -4.18
C SER A 199 -3.25 1.35 -3.32
N SER A 200 -3.46 1.39 -2.01
CA SER A 200 -2.80 0.50 -1.05
C SER A 200 -3.16 -0.97 -1.31
N ASP A 201 -4.38 -1.25 -1.70
CA ASP A 201 -4.88 -2.61 -1.94
C ASP A 201 -4.42 -3.15 -3.29
N ASP A 202 -4.48 -2.36 -4.37
CA ASP A 202 -3.90 -2.72 -5.67
C ASP A 202 -2.38 -2.92 -5.65
N ALA A 203 -1.70 -2.37 -4.64
CA ALA A 203 -0.27 -2.55 -4.45
C ALA A 203 0.10 -3.92 -3.85
N ARG A 204 -0.85 -4.71 -3.33
CA ARG A 204 -0.53 -6.03 -2.79
C ARG A 204 -0.13 -6.99 -3.89
N LEU A 205 0.89 -7.78 -3.59
CA LEU A 205 1.36 -8.88 -4.41
C LEU A 205 0.99 -10.19 -3.71
N ALA A 206 0.38 -11.10 -4.44
CA ALA A 206 0.03 -12.40 -3.91
C ALA A 206 1.26 -13.22 -3.50
N SER A 207 1.12 -14.02 -2.47
CA SER A 207 2.11 -14.95 -1.96
C SER A 207 1.73 -16.39 -2.34
N ASP A 208 2.72 -17.20 -2.76
CA ASP A 208 2.52 -18.62 -2.99
C ASP A 208 2.52 -19.32 -1.62
N SER A 209 1.34 -19.73 -1.13
CA SER A 209 1.12 -20.10 0.26
C SER A 209 0.16 -21.26 0.44
N ILE A 210 0.22 -21.84 1.61
CA ILE A 210 -0.77 -22.79 2.15
C ILE A 210 -1.42 -22.07 3.33
N ARG A 211 -2.74 -21.95 3.30
CA ARG A 211 -3.55 -21.33 4.34
C ARG A 211 -4.55 -22.34 4.87
N LEU A 212 -4.60 -22.51 6.18
CA LEU A 212 -5.55 -23.37 6.89
C LEU A 212 -6.37 -22.50 7.83
N ARG A 213 -7.69 -22.60 7.80
CA ARG A 213 -8.59 -21.90 8.72
C ARG A 213 -9.46 -22.90 9.45
N PHE A 214 -9.75 -22.62 10.72
CA PHE A 214 -10.74 -23.30 11.54
C PHE A 214 -11.76 -22.28 12.02
N PHE A 215 -13.03 -22.58 11.87
CA PHE A 215 -14.14 -21.71 12.21
C PHE A 215 -14.85 -22.23 13.46
N HIS A 216 -15.15 -21.33 14.38
CA HIS A 216 -15.95 -21.58 15.55
C HIS A 216 -16.88 -20.37 15.74
N ASP A 217 -18.01 -20.55 16.46
CA ASP A 217 -19.06 -19.52 16.61
C ASP A 217 -18.55 -18.14 17.04
N PHE A 218 -17.49 -18.06 17.83
CA PHE A 218 -16.94 -16.80 18.33
C PHE A 218 -15.46 -16.56 18.01
N PHE A 219 -14.81 -17.47 17.26
CA PHE A 219 -13.44 -17.24 16.80
C PHE A 219 -13.13 -17.97 15.50
N THR A 220 -12.16 -17.44 14.78
CA THR A 220 -11.50 -18.13 13.66
C THR A 220 -10.01 -18.26 13.98
N PHE A 221 -9.46 -19.45 13.81
CA PHE A 221 -8.03 -19.67 13.80
C PHE A 221 -7.52 -19.81 12.38
N GLU A 222 -6.45 -19.11 12.04
CA GLU A 222 -5.80 -19.14 10.74
C GLU A 222 -4.31 -19.46 10.91
N ALA A 223 -3.80 -20.41 10.11
CA ALA A 223 -2.38 -20.71 9.99
C ALA A 223 -1.94 -20.60 8.53
N VAL A 224 -0.81 -19.96 8.30
CA VAL A 224 -0.27 -19.72 6.96
C VAL A 224 1.20 -20.12 6.89
N ALA A 225 1.54 -20.87 5.84
CA ALA A 225 2.92 -21.16 5.47
C ALA A 225 3.21 -20.61 4.08
N VAL A 226 4.30 -19.83 3.94
CA VAL A 226 4.74 -19.24 2.67
C VAL A 226 6.09 -19.84 2.27
N PRO A 227 6.10 -20.92 1.46
CA PRO A 227 7.34 -21.59 1.06
C PRO A 227 8.13 -20.85 -0.01
N PHE A 228 7.54 -19.87 -0.68
CA PHE A 228 8.15 -19.11 -1.76
C PHE A 228 8.21 -17.62 -1.40
N PHE A 229 9.40 -17.12 -1.16
CA PHE A 229 9.59 -15.71 -0.80
C PHE A 229 9.29 -14.76 -1.98
N THR A 230 8.41 -13.80 -1.76
CA THR A 230 8.09 -12.72 -2.69
C THR A 230 8.53 -11.38 -2.06
N PRO A 231 9.51 -10.67 -2.62
CA PRO A 231 9.94 -9.36 -2.11
C PRO A 231 9.02 -8.24 -2.55
N ASN A 232 9.07 -7.10 -1.83
CA ASN A 232 8.49 -5.84 -2.28
C ASN A 232 9.13 -5.40 -3.60
N LYS A 233 8.33 -4.86 -4.51
CA LYS A 233 8.84 -4.14 -5.67
C LYS A 233 9.09 -2.69 -5.27
N LEU A 234 10.34 -2.29 -5.31
CA LEU A 234 10.78 -0.94 -4.94
C LEU A 234 11.07 -0.10 -6.19
N PRO A 235 11.06 1.23 -6.09
CA PRO A 235 11.57 2.11 -7.13
C PRO A 235 13.05 1.79 -7.42
N ARG A 236 13.46 1.98 -8.68
CA ARG A 236 14.86 1.82 -9.08
C ARG A 236 15.72 2.97 -8.56
N PHE A 237 16.98 2.73 -8.37
CA PHE A 237 17.96 3.80 -8.17
C PHE A 237 18.26 4.50 -9.51
N GLY A 238 18.52 5.81 -9.48
CA GLY A 238 18.75 6.62 -10.67
C GLY A 238 19.94 6.21 -11.55
N PHE A 239 20.86 5.40 -11.01
CA PHE A 239 21.99 4.83 -11.75
C PHE A 239 21.64 3.51 -12.47
N GLU A 240 20.49 2.87 -12.18
CA GLU A 240 20.07 1.64 -12.84
C GLU A 240 19.53 1.95 -14.24
N ASP A 241 19.78 1.04 -15.20
CA ASP A 241 19.36 1.22 -16.59
C ASP A 241 17.85 1.44 -16.71
N GLY A 242 17.46 2.49 -17.47
CA GLY A 242 16.06 2.87 -17.66
C GLY A 242 15.35 3.43 -16.41
N ALA A 243 16.05 3.65 -15.31
CA ALA A 243 15.43 4.20 -14.10
C ALA A 243 14.92 5.63 -14.31
N LYS A 244 15.68 6.46 -15.04
CA LYS A 244 15.32 7.87 -15.30
C LYS A 244 14.12 8.02 -16.26
N ASP A 245 13.74 6.94 -16.96
CA ASP A 245 12.54 6.90 -17.80
C ASP A 245 11.27 6.56 -16.99
N ALA A 246 11.43 5.98 -15.78
CA ALA A 246 10.32 5.67 -14.90
C ALA A 246 9.68 6.95 -14.31
N PRO A 247 8.37 6.91 -14.00
CA PRO A 247 7.69 8.01 -13.32
C PRO A 247 8.35 8.44 -12.01
N TYR A 248 8.94 7.51 -11.29
CA TYR A 248 9.65 7.74 -10.05
C TYR A 248 10.88 6.82 -9.94
N TYR A 249 11.95 7.38 -9.42
CA TYR A 249 13.18 6.65 -9.06
C TYR A 249 13.84 7.31 -7.86
N ILE A 250 14.70 6.56 -7.18
CA ILE A 250 15.47 7.06 -6.04
C ILE A 250 16.67 7.83 -6.59
N ASP A 251 16.72 9.13 -6.32
CA ASP A 251 17.87 9.97 -6.70
C ASP A 251 19.16 9.44 -6.06
N THR A 252 20.22 9.38 -6.85
CA THR A 252 21.56 9.00 -6.39
C THR A 252 22.54 10.10 -6.76
N PRO A 253 23.39 10.55 -5.81
CA PRO A 253 24.40 11.57 -6.09
C PRO A 253 25.34 11.14 -7.23
N GLU A 254 25.61 12.02 -8.17
CA GLU A 254 26.57 11.77 -9.27
C GLU A 254 28.01 12.04 -8.83
N THR A 255 28.18 12.75 -7.71
CA THR A 255 29.48 13.07 -7.13
C THR A 255 29.51 12.68 -5.65
N PHE A 256 30.70 12.38 -5.18
CA PHE A 256 31.00 12.09 -3.79
C PHE A 256 31.93 13.18 -3.24
N ASP A 257 31.48 13.84 -2.17
CA ASP A 257 32.26 14.90 -1.54
C ASP A 257 33.33 14.29 -0.64
N THR A 258 34.57 14.74 -0.85
CA THR A 258 35.72 14.34 -0.07
C THR A 258 36.41 15.60 0.50
N PRO A 259 37.27 15.46 1.51
CA PRO A 259 38.08 16.59 1.98
C PRO A 259 38.96 17.23 0.91
N PHE A 260 39.15 16.55 -0.23
CA PHE A 260 39.98 16.99 -1.36
C PHE A 260 39.15 17.48 -2.56
N GLY A 261 37.84 17.64 -2.40
CA GLY A 261 36.92 18.07 -3.43
C GLY A 261 35.91 16.97 -3.82
N SER A 262 34.94 17.34 -4.66
CA SER A 262 33.93 16.41 -5.16
C SER A 262 34.49 15.60 -6.33
N VAL A 263 34.28 14.29 -6.30
CA VAL A 263 34.72 13.34 -7.33
C VAL A 263 33.54 12.55 -7.89
N PRO A 264 33.56 12.12 -9.17
CA PRO A 264 32.48 11.30 -9.72
C PRO A 264 32.29 10.00 -8.95
N VAL A 265 31.03 9.54 -8.84
CA VAL A 265 30.67 8.24 -8.25
C VAL A 265 30.12 7.32 -9.33
N LYS A 266 30.58 6.07 -9.31
CA LYS A 266 29.97 4.98 -10.07
C LYS A 266 29.36 3.96 -9.11
N TYR A 267 28.07 3.72 -9.28
CA TYR A 267 27.34 2.75 -8.47
C TYR A 267 27.24 1.40 -9.19
N THR A 268 27.22 0.35 -8.39
CA THR A 268 26.90 -1.01 -8.80
C THR A 268 25.93 -1.61 -7.79
N LYS A 269 24.86 -2.23 -8.26
CA LYS A 269 23.93 -2.99 -7.42
C LYS A 269 24.21 -4.48 -7.59
N THR A 270 24.35 -5.16 -6.47
CA THR A 270 24.44 -6.62 -6.41
C THR A 270 23.31 -7.15 -5.54
N GLU A 271 22.97 -8.41 -5.71
CA GLU A 271 21.91 -9.07 -4.95
C GLU A 271 22.48 -10.34 -4.33
N SER A 272 22.36 -10.48 -3.03
CA SER A 272 22.63 -11.73 -2.33
C SER A 272 21.58 -12.79 -2.67
N ALA A 273 21.91 -14.05 -2.42
CA ALA A 273 20.97 -15.13 -2.65
C ALA A 273 19.65 -14.89 -1.90
N LYS A 274 18.55 -15.01 -2.63
CA LYS A 274 17.20 -14.96 -2.04
C LYS A 274 16.96 -16.14 -1.10
N PRO A 275 16.00 -16.02 -0.17
CA PRO A 275 15.54 -17.14 0.65
C PRO A 275 15.21 -18.35 -0.22
N ARG A 276 15.66 -19.52 0.24
CA ARG A 276 15.52 -20.76 -0.51
C ARG A 276 14.11 -21.32 -0.34
N MET A 277 13.56 -21.80 -1.43
CA MET A 277 12.27 -22.46 -1.46
C MET A 277 12.21 -23.63 -0.46
N PHE A 278 11.10 -23.76 0.25
CA PHE A 278 10.78 -24.74 1.30
C PHE A 278 11.67 -24.71 2.55
N THR A 279 12.99 -24.57 2.42
CA THR A 279 13.89 -24.53 3.59
C THR A 279 13.80 -23.25 4.38
N ASP A 280 13.49 -22.15 3.71
CA ASP A 280 13.40 -20.82 4.30
C ASP A 280 11.94 -20.32 4.41
N THR A 281 10.99 -21.25 4.51
CA THR A 281 9.55 -21.01 4.66
C THR A 281 9.25 -19.97 5.74
N GLU A 282 8.30 -19.09 5.45
CA GLU A 282 7.71 -18.17 6.41
C GLU A 282 6.48 -18.82 7.06
N ALA A 283 6.22 -18.49 8.31
CA ALA A 283 5.08 -19.02 9.05
C ALA A 283 4.33 -17.90 9.76
N ALA A 284 3.01 -18.00 9.78
CA ALA A 284 2.15 -17.05 10.48
C ALA A 284 0.93 -17.76 11.07
N ALA A 285 0.39 -17.18 12.14
CA ALA A 285 -0.85 -17.63 12.74
C ALA A 285 -1.65 -16.44 13.28
N ARG A 286 -2.98 -16.53 13.21
CA ARG A 286 -3.91 -15.51 13.70
C ARG A 286 -5.11 -16.19 14.39
N PHE A 287 -5.50 -15.62 15.53
CA PHE A 287 -6.79 -15.87 16.16
C PHE A 287 -7.63 -14.61 16.05
N SER A 288 -8.79 -14.69 15.42
CA SER A 288 -9.77 -13.62 15.32
C SER A 288 -10.99 -13.96 16.16
N PHE A 289 -11.40 -13.06 17.04
CA PHE A 289 -12.53 -13.21 17.95
C PHE A 289 -13.63 -12.24 17.58
N PHE A 290 -14.86 -12.74 17.51
CA PHE A 290 -16.07 -12.00 17.19
C PHE A 290 -16.97 -12.00 18.41
N LEU A 291 -16.94 -10.91 19.18
CA LEU A 291 -17.70 -10.76 20.41
C LEU A 291 -18.71 -9.63 20.29
N PRO A 292 -19.85 -9.67 21.00
CA PRO A 292 -20.78 -8.57 20.98
C PRO A 292 -20.12 -7.22 21.31
N GLY A 293 -20.06 -6.31 20.33
CA GLY A 293 -19.52 -4.96 20.48
C GLY A 293 -18.00 -4.82 20.29
N ILE A 294 -17.27 -5.90 19.99
CA ILE A 294 -15.84 -5.83 19.66
C ILE A 294 -15.40 -7.04 18.84
N ASP A 295 -14.75 -6.78 17.72
CA ASP A 295 -13.98 -7.75 16.97
C ASP A 295 -12.51 -7.48 17.22
N PHE A 296 -11.73 -8.51 17.57
CA PHE A 296 -10.29 -8.35 17.75
C PHE A 296 -9.52 -9.58 17.32
N SER A 297 -8.25 -9.39 16.96
CA SER A 297 -7.39 -10.49 16.58
C SER A 297 -6.02 -10.40 17.26
N VAL A 298 -5.41 -11.56 17.45
CA VAL A 298 -4.02 -11.70 17.90
C VAL A 298 -3.28 -12.48 16.83
N SER A 299 -2.14 -11.98 16.38
CA SER A 299 -1.38 -12.54 15.28
C SER A 299 0.11 -12.65 15.58
N GLY A 300 0.75 -13.61 14.94
CA GLY A 300 2.19 -13.82 14.98
C GLY A 300 2.73 -14.20 13.60
N PHE A 301 3.92 -13.70 13.29
CA PHE A 301 4.62 -13.99 12.04
C PHE A 301 6.11 -14.18 12.31
N TYR A 302 6.70 -15.15 11.65
CA TYR A 302 8.14 -15.34 11.57
C TYR A 302 8.53 -15.60 10.11
N GLY A 303 9.25 -14.68 9.53
CA GLY A 303 9.57 -14.73 8.10
C GLY A 303 10.64 -13.72 7.72
N TRP A 304 10.60 -13.29 6.47
CA TRP A 304 11.56 -12.37 5.89
C TRP A 304 10.97 -10.96 5.77
N ASP A 305 11.75 -9.95 6.11
CA ASP A 305 11.36 -8.58 5.75
C ASP A 305 11.28 -8.49 4.22
N LYS A 306 10.12 -8.08 3.72
CA LYS A 306 9.89 -7.93 2.27
C LYS A 306 10.72 -6.80 1.67
N THR A 307 11.20 -5.87 2.52
CA THR A 307 12.10 -4.78 2.14
C THR A 307 13.55 -5.17 2.45
N PRO A 308 14.45 -5.17 1.47
CA PRO A 308 15.85 -5.52 1.69
C PRO A 308 16.60 -4.41 2.43
N ARG A 309 17.69 -4.76 3.07
CA ARG A 309 18.75 -3.82 3.45
C ARG A 309 19.81 -3.74 2.35
N TYR A 310 20.54 -2.64 2.33
CA TYR A 310 21.66 -2.45 1.41
C TYR A 310 22.98 -2.39 2.18
N VAL A 311 23.83 -3.41 2.02
CA VAL A 311 25.17 -3.43 2.56
C VAL A 311 26.09 -2.68 1.60
N LYS A 312 26.72 -1.62 2.10
CA LYS A 312 27.57 -0.70 1.31
C LYS A 312 29.02 -1.12 1.38
N SER A 313 29.70 -1.13 0.25
CA SER A 313 31.14 -1.29 0.14
C SER A 313 31.66 -0.46 -1.03
N GLY A 314 32.96 -0.21 -1.10
CA GLY A 314 33.49 0.55 -2.23
C GLY A 314 34.98 0.74 -2.20
N TYR A 315 35.47 1.46 -3.18
CA TYR A 315 36.85 1.94 -3.24
C TYR A 315 36.96 3.27 -3.99
N ALA A 316 37.98 4.06 -3.66
CA ALA A 316 38.31 5.28 -4.36
C ALA A 316 39.55 5.04 -5.25
N GLU A 317 39.40 5.30 -6.55
CA GLU A 317 40.49 5.22 -7.51
C GLU A 317 41.36 6.47 -7.45
N LEU A 318 42.66 6.27 -7.44
CA LEU A 318 43.66 7.35 -7.40
C LEU A 318 44.17 7.70 -8.80
N THR A 319 44.33 8.98 -9.07
CA THR A 319 45.10 9.45 -10.25
C THR A 319 46.58 9.61 -9.88
N SER A 320 46.86 10.07 -8.66
CA SER A 320 48.21 10.28 -8.15
C SER A 320 48.23 10.20 -6.63
N LEU A 321 49.34 9.70 -6.07
CA LEU A 321 49.60 9.72 -4.64
C LEU A 321 50.32 11.02 -4.20
N VAL A 322 51.12 11.62 -5.11
CA VAL A 322 51.85 12.87 -4.85
C VAL A 322 51.79 13.75 -6.10
N PRO A 323 51.07 14.87 -6.10
CA PRO A 323 50.09 15.27 -5.08
C PRO A 323 48.94 14.29 -5.01
N PHE A 324 48.34 14.17 -3.84
CA PHE A 324 47.18 13.28 -3.64
C PHE A 324 46.01 13.75 -4.50
N LYS A 325 45.54 12.87 -5.38
CA LYS A 325 44.42 13.18 -6.29
C LYS A 325 43.56 11.94 -6.54
N LEU A 326 42.26 12.04 -6.16
CA LEU A 326 41.26 11.05 -6.45
C LEU A 326 40.74 11.24 -7.89
N LYS A 327 40.41 10.13 -8.54
CA LYS A 327 39.82 10.11 -9.89
C LYS A 327 38.33 9.88 -9.82
N GLN A 328 37.92 8.85 -9.10
CA GLN A 328 36.55 8.39 -9.04
C GLN A 328 36.33 7.50 -7.82
N VAL A 329 35.08 7.46 -7.33
CA VAL A 329 34.64 6.53 -6.28
C VAL A 329 33.74 5.48 -6.89
N PHE A 330 33.94 4.23 -6.51
CA PHE A 330 33.08 3.09 -6.86
C PHE A 330 32.38 2.63 -5.59
N LEU A 331 31.02 2.60 -5.65
CA LEU A 331 30.18 2.16 -4.55
C LEU A 331 29.35 0.96 -4.98
N THR A 332 29.40 -0.10 -4.18
CA THR A 332 28.56 -1.29 -4.38
C THR A 332 27.49 -1.33 -3.30
N LEU A 333 26.25 -1.44 -3.73
CA LEU A 333 25.08 -1.63 -2.89
C LEU A 333 24.65 -3.10 -3.01
N ASN A 334 24.98 -3.92 -2.02
CA ASN A 334 24.59 -5.32 -1.99
C ASN A 334 23.23 -5.47 -1.30
N GLN A 335 22.21 -5.89 -2.04
CA GLN A 335 20.85 -6.10 -1.56
C GLN A 335 20.76 -7.43 -0.80
N GLU A 336 20.32 -7.39 0.45
CA GLU A 336 20.18 -8.56 1.32
C GLU A 336 18.83 -8.59 2.01
N TYR A 337 18.22 -9.80 2.07
CA TYR A 337 17.02 -10.06 2.86
C TYR A 337 17.39 -10.67 4.22
N TYR A 338 16.56 -10.44 5.24
CA TYR A 338 16.83 -10.87 6.62
C TYR A 338 15.52 -11.27 7.32
N ARG A 339 15.65 -12.09 8.37
CA ARG A 339 14.51 -12.59 9.16
C ARG A 339 14.01 -11.53 10.14
N ILE A 340 12.69 -11.48 10.28
CA ILE A 340 11.98 -10.71 11.31
C ILE A 340 10.97 -11.59 12.00
N GLY A 341 10.63 -11.23 13.25
CA GLY A 341 9.47 -11.74 13.97
C GLY A 341 8.47 -10.61 14.22
N MET A 342 7.18 -10.88 14.17
CA MET A 342 6.13 -9.94 14.51
C MET A 342 5.12 -10.60 15.45
N ALA A 343 4.65 -9.83 16.44
CA ALA A 343 3.47 -10.15 17.24
C ALA A 343 2.54 -8.92 17.19
N GLY A 344 1.28 -9.14 16.86
CA GLY A 344 0.33 -8.05 16.65
C GLY A 344 -1.03 -8.33 17.26
N ILE A 345 -1.73 -7.24 17.56
CA ILE A 345 -3.13 -7.23 18.02
C ILE A 345 -3.84 -6.14 17.22
N ASP A 346 -5.00 -6.46 16.71
CA ASP A 346 -5.90 -5.50 16.06
C ASP A 346 -7.31 -5.61 16.65
N ALA A 347 -8.07 -4.51 16.67
CA ALA A 347 -9.43 -4.46 17.17
C ALA A 347 -10.29 -3.45 16.42
N ALA A 348 -11.56 -3.79 16.20
CA ALA A 348 -12.60 -2.91 15.71
C ALA A 348 -13.76 -2.88 16.73
N ILE A 349 -14.19 -1.68 17.10
CA ILE A 349 -15.24 -1.45 18.10
C ILE A 349 -16.34 -0.61 17.46
N PRO A 350 -17.43 -1.22 16.97
CA PRO A 350 -18.56 -0.50 16.40
C PRO A 350 -19.37 0.21 17.50
N ALA A 351 -19.70 1.48 17.27
CA ALA A 351 -20.48 2.33 18.18
C ALA A 351 -21.48 3.19 17.37
N GLY A 352 -22.58 2.61 16.91
CA GLY A 352 -23.56 3.27 16.05
C GLY A 352 -22.98 3.59 14.66
N ASP A 353 -22.98 4.88 14.27
CA ASP A 353 -22.41 5.32 12.99
C ASP A 353 -20.87 5.43 13.00
N VAL A 354 -20.23 5.08 14.13
CA VAL A 354 -18.78 5.21 14.35
C VAL A 354 -18.17 3.85 14.59
N THR A 355 -16.99 3.59 14.04
CA THR A 355 -16.13 2.45 14.39
C THR A 355 -14.78 2.96 14.88
N ILE A 356 -14.35 2.50 16.04
CA ILE A 356 -13.01 2.76 16.56
C ILE A 356 -12.13 1.60 16.14
N ARG A 357 -10.95 1.91 15.57
CA ARG A 357 -9.95 0.93 15.16
C ARG A 357 -8.68 1.10 15.95
N LEU A 358 -8.16 0.00 16.45
CA LEU A 358 -6.90 -0.03 17.17
C LEU A 358 -6.04 -1.15 16.60
N GLU A 359 -4.77 -0.85 16.35
CA GLU A 359 -3.83 -1.85 15.87
C GLU A 359 -2.47 -1.60 16.51
N THR A 360 -1.79 -2.66 16.97
CA THR A 360 -0.42 -2.59 17.46
C THR A 360 0.36 -3.80 17.01
N ALA A 361 1.65 -3.60 16.70
CA ALA A 361 2.54 -4.69 16.33
C ALA A 361 3.95 -4.43 16.88
N TRP A 362 4.49 -5.42 17.57
CA TRP A 362 5.92 -5.48 17.87
C TRP A 362 6.62 -6.20 16.71
N VAL A 363 7.70 -5.58 16.19
CA VAL A 363 8.53 -6.16 15.12
C VAL A 363 9.96 -6.27 15.62
N GLY A 364 10.45 -7.51 15.70
CA GLY A 364 11.82 -7.79 16.10
C GLY A 364 12.73 -8.09 14.93
N GLY A 365 13.96 -7.60 15.00
CA GLY A 365 15.01 -7.96 14.05
C GLY A 365 15.13 -7.07 12.81
N ARG A 366 14.50 -5.89 12.76
CA ARG A 366 14.58 -4.97 11.62
C ARG A 366 15.89 -4.18 11.62
N TYR A 367 16.46 -3.96 10.43
CA TYR A 367 17.69 -3.21 10.25
C TYR A 367 17.44 -1.75 9.90
N PHE A 368 18.28 -0.86 10.47
CA PHE A 368 18.24 0.58 10.28
C PHE A 368 19.61 1.12 9.89
N GLU A 369 19.63 2.14 9.03
CA GLU A 369 20.88 2.79 8.63
C GLU A 369 21.52 3.50 9.82
N PRO A 370 22.86 3.38 9.98
CA PRO A 370 23.59 4.05 11.04
C PRO A 370 23.56 5.57 10.82
N LYS A 371 23.65 6.34 11.90
CA LYS A 371 23.69 7.80 11.84
C LYS A 371 24.91 8.33 11.09
N ASN A 372 26.04 7.68 11.29
CA ASN A 372 27.25 7.99 10.52
C ASN A 372 27.34 7.07 9.31
N GLN A 373 27.01 7.59 8.15
CA GLN A 373 27.08 6.90 6.85
C GLN A 373 28.34 7.26 6.05
N ASN A 374 29.25 8.06 6.60
CA ASN A 374 30.50 8.40 5.94
C ASN A 374 31.41 7.16 5.82
N PRO A 375 32.04 6.96 4.65
CA PRO A 375 32.99 5.87 4.50
C PRO A 375 34.23 6.09 5.32
N ILE A 376 34.78 5.00 5.83
CA ILE A 376 36.07 4.95 6.52
C ILE A 376 37.12 4.52 5.49
N PRO A 377 38.06 5.38 5.10
CA PRO A 377 39.09 5.02 4.15
C PRO A 377 40.10 4.05 4.78
N GLY A 378 40.43 3.00 4.05
CA GLY A 378 41.49 2.06 4.41
C GLY A 378 42.85 2.50 3.90
N VAL A 379 43.82 1.60 3.99
CA VAL A 379 45.21 1.86 3.53
C VAL A 379 45.23 1.91 2.00
N PRO A 380 45.80 2.97 1.38
CA PRO A 380 45.99 3.05 -0.04
C PRO A 380 46.84 1.90 -0.59
N SER A 381 46.41 1.36 -1.74
CA SER A 381 47.13 0.31 -2.46
C SER A 381 47.14 0.61 -3.97
N ALA A 382 47.80 -0.22 -4.77
CA ALA A 382 47.82 -0.09 -6.20
C ALA A 382 46.41 -0.18 -6.85
N GLY A 383 45.47 -0.81 -6.16
CA GLY A 383 44.06 -0.89 -6.58
C GLY A 383 43.17 0.26 -6.11
N GLY A 384 43.74 1.25 -5.40
CA GLY A 384 42.99 2.38 -4.85
C GLY A 384 42.90 2.34 -3.31
N ILE A 385 41.98 3.14 -2.77
CA ILE A 385 41.69 3.23 -1.34
C ILE A 385 40.41 2.47 -1.06
N PRO A 386 40.41 1.36 -0.31
CA PRO A 386 39.17 0.68 0.07
C PRO A 386 38.34 1.57 1.00
N LEU A 387 37.00 1.54 0.80
CA LEU A 387 36.06 2.28 1.59
C LEU A 387 35.18 1.31 2.36
N THR A 388 35.20 1.42 3.68
CA THR A 388 34.35 0.63 4.57
C THR A 388 33.23 1.52 5.13
N PHE A 389 32.05 0.97 5.29
CA PHE A 389 30.88 1.68 5.82
C PHE A 389 30.45 1.05 7.15
N ASN A 390 29.91 1.87 8.03
CA ASN A 390 29.27 1.36 9.23
C ASN A 390 28.10 0.44 8.85
N PRO A 391 27.97 -0.74 9.46
CA PRO A 391 26.87 -1.66 9.16
C PRO A 391 25.54 -1.09 9.66
N SER A 392 24.46 -1.47 8.99
CA SER A 392 23.11 -1.24 9.50
C SER A 392 22.91 -1.94 10.85
N LEU A 393 22.16 -1.29 11.75
CA LEU A 393 21.94 -1.74 13.12
C LEU A 393 20.59 -2.41 13.27
N GLN A 394 20.57 -3.58 13.90
CA GLN A 394 19.34 -4.31 14.17
C GLN A 394 18.66 -3.74 15.42
N LYS A 395 17.37 -3.41 15.32
CA LYS A 395 16.55 -2.86 16.40
C LYS A 395 15.20 -3.55 16.44
N HIS A 396 14.46 -3.31 17.53
CA HIS A 396 13.05 -3.68 17.66
C HIS A 396 12.18 -2.45 17.45
N GLN A 397 10.99 -2.66 16.89
CA GLN A 397 9.98 -1.60 16.70
C GLN A 397 8.71 -1.95 17.46
N LEU A 398 8.04 -0.92 17.94
CA LEU A 398 6.65 -0.97 18.35
C LEU A 398 5.86 -0.03 17.42
N LEU A 399 4.96 -0.61 16.67
CA LEU A 399 4.04 0.10 15.79
C LEU A 399 2.68 0.20 16.50
N ALA A 400 2.03 1.35 16.44
CA ALA A 400 0.71 1.54 17.02
C ALA A 400 -0.15 2.42 16.09
N LEU A 401 -1.45 2.12 16.02
CA LEU A 401 -2.42 2.88 15.28
C LEU A 401 -3.71 3.00 16.09
N ALA A 402 -4.27 4.19 16.09
CA ALA A 402 -5.63 4.45 16.55
C ALA A 402 -6.39 5.23 15.47
N GLY A 403 -7.61 4.79 15.16
CA GLY A 403 -8.44 5.38 14.13
C GLY A 403 -9.90 5.45 14.51
N ILE A 404 -10.61 6.34 13.83
CA ILE A 404 -12.05 6.50 13.94
C ILE A 404 -12.60 6.59 12.51
N ASP A 405 -13.60 5.76 12.23
CA ASP A 405 -14.36 5.79 10.99
C ASP A 405 -15.80 6.18 11.30
N TRP A 406 -16.35 7.05 10.48
CA TRP A 406 -17.74 7.49 10.57
C TRP A 406 -18.39 7.40 9.19
N ILE A 407 -19.51 6.68 9.14
CA ILE A 407 -20.28 6.48 7.90
C ILE A 407 -21.73 6.88 8.15
N LYS A 408 -22.22 7.87 7.42
CA LYS A 408 -23.61 8.33 7.52
C LYS A 408 -24.02 9.16 6.30
N ASN A 409 -25.22 8.91 5.77
CA ASN A 409 -25.83 9.71 4.70
C ASN A 409 -24.88 9.91 3.49
N SER A 410 -24.32 8.80 2.97
CA SER A 410 -23.36 8.80 1.86
C SER A 410 -22.04 9.54 2.15
N TRP A 411 -21.77 9.89 3.40
CA TRP A 411 -20.45 10.34 3.85
C TRP A 411 -19.66 9.18 4.42
N THR A 412 -18.40 9.15 4.10
CA THR A 412 -17.38 8.34 4.77
C THR A 412 -16.28 9.24 5.26
N LEU A 413 -15.93 9.17 6.52
CA LEU A 413 -14.82 9.88 7.15
C LEU A 413 -13.98 8.86 7.92
N SER A 414 -12.66 8.83 7.66
CA SER A 414 -11.70 8.06 8.44
C SER A 414 -10.57 8.98 8.87
N ALA A 415 -10.25 8.98 10.16
CA ALA A 415 -9.12 9.72 10.72
C ALA A 415 -8.28 8.76 11.55
N GLN A 416 -6.96 8.74 11.31
CA GLN A 416 -6.05 7.80 11.96
C GLN A 416 -4.77 8.50 12.41
N TYR A 417 -4.23 8.06 13.54
CA TYR A 417 -2.88 8.35 13.98
C TYR A 417 -2.06 7.06 14.01
N PHE A 418 -0.92 7.10 13.37
CA PHE A 418 0.06 6.02 13.34
C PHE A 418 1.35 6.47 14.01
N GLU A 419 1.92 5.61 14.83
CA GLU A 419 3.21 5.80 15.51
C GLU A 419 4.11 4.61 15.25
N ASP A 420 5.37 4.88 14.91
CA ASP A 420 6.45 3.91 14.75
C ASP A 420 7.59 4.26 15.69
N LEU A 421 7.69 3.53 16.78
CA LEU A 421 8.67 3.68 17.84
C LEU A 421 9.78 2.66 17.71
N ILE A 422 11.04 3.11 17.62
CA ILE A 422 12.20 2.24 17.68
C ILE A 422 12.61 2.05 19.15
N LEU A 423 12.53 0.81 19.59
CA LEU A 423 13.02 0.42 20.90
C LEU A 423 14.56 0.36 20.88
N ASP A 424 15.21 0.60 22.02
CA ASP A 424 16.68 0.65 22.14
C ASP A 424 17.37 1.70 21.24
N HIS A 425 16.68 2.78 20.93
CA HIS A 425 17.25 3.90 20.19
C HIS A 425 18.28 4.64 21.03
N LYS A 426 19.56 4.56 20.64
CA LYS A 426 20.70 5.20 21.34
C LYS A 426 21.26 6.40 20.56
N ASN A 427 20.49 7.01 19.68
CA ASN A 427 20.92 8.06 18.75
C ASN A 427 22.08 7.60 17.82
N ASP A 428 22.14 6.31 17.56
CA ASP A 428 23.15 5.60 16.77
C ASP A 428 22.69 5.33 15.33
N ILE A 429 21.38 5.53 15.04
CA ILE A 429 20.77 5.36 13.74
C ILE A 429 20.29 6.71 13.17
N GLU A 430 20.17 6.79 11.83
CA GLU A 430 19.76 8.00 11.11
C GLU A 430 18.32 8.40 11.43
N ARG A 431 17.42 7.44 11.49
CA ARG A 431 16.02 7.65 11.74
C ARG A 431 15.76 8.09 13.19
N PRO A 432 14.85 9.07 13.44
CA PRO A 432 14.46 9.43 14.80
C PRO A 432 13.76 8.25 15.52
N MET A 433 13.80 8.28 16.86
CA MET A 433 13.16 7.25 17.70
C MET A 433 11.66 7.13 17.43
N HIS A 434 10.98 8.26 17.31
CA HIS A 434 9.55 8.39 17.06
C HIS A 434 9.32 8.82 15.62
N LYS A 435 8.36 8.20 14.96
CA LYS A 435 7.92 8.55 13.62
C LYS A 435 6.39 8.43 13.55
N GLY A 436 5.73 9.57 13.51
CA GLY A 436 4.28 9.65 13.54
C GLY A 436 3.67 10.12 12.23
N PHE A 437 2.47 9.63 11.91
CA PHE A 437 1.65 10.10 10.80
C PHE A 437 0.21 10.32 11.26
N VAL A 438 -0.38 11.40 10.79
CA VAL A 438 -1.83 11.61 10.85
C VAL A 438 -2.38 11.42 9.44
N SER A 439 -3.40 10.58 9.27
CA SER A 439 -4.12 10.44 8.01
C SER A 439 -5.58 10.85 8.16
N LEU A 440 -6.15 11.36 7.06
CA LEU A 440 -7.54 11.73 6.94
C LEU A 440 -8.04 11.28 5.57
N ASN A 441 -9.15 10.53 5.56
CA ASN A 441 -9.90 10.19 4.36
C ASN A 441 -11.31 10.72 4.49
N ILE A 442 -11.81 11.36 3.47
CA ILE A 442 -13.19 11.83 3.40
C ILE A 442 -13.74 11.58 2.00
N SER A 443 -14.92 11.02 1.93
CA SER A 443 -15.64 10.92 0.66
C SER A 443 -17.12 11.16 0.83
N LYS A 444 -17.78 11.51 -0.27
CA LYS A 444 -19.23 11.65 -0.35
C LYS A 444 -19.72 11.27 -1.74
N THR A 445 -20.81 10.51 -1.78
CA THR A 445 -21.52 10.21 -3.03
C THR A 445 -22.70 11.16 -3.25
N PHE A 446 -22.95 11.46 -4.51
CA PHE A 446 -23.97 12.40 -4.99
C PHE A 446 -24.70 11.79 -6.19
N LEU A 447 -25.77 12.45 -6.64
CA LEU A 447 -26.49 12.11 -7.87
C LEU A 447 -26.94 10.63 -7.91
N ARG A 448 -27.52 10.13 -6.81
CA ARG A 448 -27.91 8.71 -6.65
C ARG A 448 -26.71 7.78 -6.85
N ASP A 449 -25.63 8.09 -6.16
CA ASP A 449 -24.37 7.32 -6.12
C ASP A 449 -23.56 7.25 -7.43
N THR A 450 -23.95 8.05 -8.45
CA THR A 450 -23.19 8.12 -9.71
C THR A 450 -21.97 9.03 -9.66
N LEU A 451 -21.88 9.99 -8.73
CA LEU A 451 -20.74 10.87 -8.56
C LEU A 451 -20.16 10.72 -7.16
N LYS A 452 -18.92 10.25 -7.05
CA LYS A 452 -18.15 10.18 -5.79
C LYS A 452 -17.06 11.24 -5.79
N LEU A 453 -17.04 12.08 -4.75
CA LEU A 453 -15.94 12.98 -4.47
C LEU A 453 -15.14 12.43 -3.30
N SER A 454 -13.82 12.38 -3.42
CA SER A 454 -12.94 11.85 -2.39
C SER A 454 -11.72 12.75 -2.19
N ALA A 455 -11.29 12.86 -0.95
CA ALA A 455 -10.03 13.49 -0.55
C ALA A 455 -9.38 12.63 0.52
N SER A 456 -8.13 12.25 0.31
CA SER A 456 -7.34 11.53 1.27
C SER A 456 -5.97 12.18 1.45
N GLY A 457 -5.36 12.02 2.61
CA GLY A 457 -4.03 12.54 2.83
C GLY A 457 -3.42 12.06 4.12
N ALA A 458 -2.09 12.18 4.19
CA ALA A 458 -1.32 11.92 5.39
C ALA A 458 -0.27 13.03 5.61
N VAL A 459 0.00 13.31 6.87
CA VAL A 459 1.02 14.28 7.31
C VAL A 459 2.04 13.53 8.16
N ASP A 460 3.31 13.65 7.80
CA ASP A 460 4.43 13.27 8.64
C ASP A 460 4.54 14.29 9.80
N VAL A 461 4.28 13.85 11.01
CA VAL A 461 4.24 14.71 12.20
C VAL A 461 5.62 15.26 12.55
N ASN A 462 6.69 14.52 12.22
CA ASN A 462 8.06 14.90 12.57
C ASN A 462 8.57 16.07 11.73
N TYR A 463 8.22 16.10 10.44
CA TYR A 463 8.78 17.08 9.49
C TYR A 463 7.72 17.91 8.77
N GLY A 464 6.43 17.57 8.90
CA GLY A 464 5.34 18.29 8.25
C GLY A 464 5.24 18.06 6.74
N SER A 465 5.91 17.03 6.20
CA SER A 465 5.71 16.64 4.79
C SER A 465 4.34 16.00 4.60
N THR A 466 3.71 16.20 3.46
CA THR A 466 2.36 15.71 3.20
C THR A 466 2.27 14.89 1.92
N SER A 467 1.38 13.90 1.95
CA SER A 467 0.84 13.21 0.78
C SER A 467 -0.67 13.45 0.77
N SER A 468 -1.24 13.83 -0.36
CA SER A 468 -2.69 13.97 -0.49
C SER A 468 -3.15 13.64 -1.91
N THR A 469 -4.32 13.00 -1.99
CA THR A 469 -4.97 12.61 -3.24
C THR A 469 -6.39 13.16 -3.22
N TYR A 470 -6.82 13.75 -4.32
CA TYR A 470 -8.16 14.27 -4.55
C TYR A 470 -8.73 13.64 -5.79
N SER A 471 -9.99 13.22 -5.76
CA SER A 471 -10.62 12.64 -6.94
C SER A 471 -12.11 12.92 -7.04
N ALA A 472 -12.60 12.98 -8.27
CA ALA A 472 -14.00 12.98 -8.64
C ALA A 472 -14.21 11.80 -9.60
N ALA A 473 -14.99 10.82 -9.18
CA ALA A 473 -15.32 9.63 -9.96
C ALA A 473 -16.78 9.70 -10.39
N TYR A 474 -17.05 9.54 -11.68
CA TYR A 474 -18.39 9.57 -12.27
C TYR A 474 -18.69 8.26 -12.98
N ALA A 475 -19.66 7.52 -12.48
CA ALA A 475 -20.21 6.33 -13.13
C ALA A 475 -21.15 6.76 -14.26
N LEU A 476 -20.72 6.59 -15.51
CA LEU A 476 -21.54 6.84 -16.69
C LEU A 476 -22.60 5.75 -16.86
N THR A 477 -22.22 4.53 -16.56
CA THR A 477 -23.09 3.33 -16.49
C THR A 477 -22.55 2.45 -15.36
N ASP A 478 -23.25 1.36 -15.03
CA ASP A 478 -22.80 0.36 -14.04
C ASP A 478 -21.42 -0.24 -14.41
N ASN A 479 -21.07 -0.22 -15.69
CA ASN A 479 -19.83 -0.82 -16.21
C ASN A 479 -18.75 0.20 -16.59
N ILE A 480 -19.06 1.50 -16.70
CA ILE A 480 -18.13 2.53 -17.18
C ILE A 480 -18.03 3.66 -16.18
N GLN A 481 -16.82 3.90 -15.70
CA GLN A 481 -16.50 4.97 -14.79
C GLN A 481 -15.36 5.83 -15.32
N PHE A 482 -15.45 7.14 -15.15
CA PHE A 482 -14.37 8.09 -15.37
C PHE A 482 -14.01 8.78 -14.07
N SER A 483 -12.71 8.89 -13.80
CA SER A 483 -12.21 9.57 -12.60
C SER A 483 -11.19 10.62 -13.00
N LEU A 484 -11.35 11.83 -12.49
CA LEU A 484 -10.37 12.92 -12.56
C LEU A 484 -9.81 13.12 -11.17
N GLY A 485 -8.49 13.16 -11.03
CA GLY A 485 -7.87 13.34 -9.72
C GLY A 485 -6.53 14.02 -9.78
N GLY A 486 -5.93 14.18 -8.60
CA GLY A 486 -4.60 14.76 -8.47
C GLY A 486 -3.93 14.30 -7.18
N ASP A 487 -2.64 14.01 -7.30
CA ASP A 487 -1.76 13.66 -6.19
C ASP A 487 -0.84 14.84 -5.90
N VAL A 488 -0.81 15.26 -4.64
CA VAL A 488 -0.02 16.42 -4.17
C VAL A 488 0.90 15.97 -3.05
N TYR A 489 2.19 16.10 -3.28
CA TYR A 489 3.20 15.83 -2.28
C TYR A 489 3.92 17.12 -1.90
N THR A 490 4.18 17.32 -0.61
CA THR A 490 4.92 18.51 -0.15
C THR A 490 6.19 18.09 0.59
N LYS A 491 7.21 18.92 0.50
CA LYS A 491 8.38 18.82 1.35
C LYS A 491 8.01 19.32 2.74
N GLY A 492 8.56 18.66 3.75
CA GLY A 492 8.47 19.12 5.12
C GLY A 492 9.44 20.26 5.44
N TYR A 493 9.61 20.54 6.73
CA TYR A 493 10.57 21.53 7.22
C TYR A 493 11.98 21.17 6.76
N ASP A 494 12.75 22.13 6.33
CA ASP A 494 14.10 21.97 5.78
C ASP A 494 14.19 20.99 4.59
N GLY A 495 13.09 20.79 3.87
CA GLY A 495 13.04 19.87 2.73
C GLY A 495 13.03 18.39 3.11
N LYS A 496 12.81 18.07 4.39
CA LYS A 496 12.80 16.72 4.95
C LYS A 496 11.39 16.11 4.98
N GLY A 497 11.31 14.88 5.45
CA GLY A 497 10.07 14.13 5.65
C GLY A 497 9.89 13.00 4.64
N ASP A 498 9.04 12.06 4.99
CA ASP A 498 8.86 10.82 4.21
C ASP A 498 8.26 11.06 2.83
N PHE A 499 7.39 12.06 2.71
CA PHE A 499 6.78 12.43 1.43
C PHE A 499 7.60 13.42 0.62
N ALA A 500 8.70 13.94 1.18
CA ALA A 500 9.53 14.95 0.51
C ALA A 500 10.16 14.44 -0.79
N ALA A 501 10.55 13.16 -0.84
CA ALA A 501 11.09 12.54 -2.03
C ALA A 501 10.07 12.47 -3.18
N LEU A 502 8.78 12.43 -2.85
CA LEU A 502 7.68 12.34 -3.82
C LEU A 502 7.24 13.70 -4.39
N TYR A 503 7.77 14.81 -3.86
CA TYR A 503 7.37 16.16 -4.28
C TYR A 503 7.39 16.38 -5.80
N LYS A 504 8.41 15.83 -6.49
CA LYS A 504 8.60 15.98 -7.94
C LYS A 504 7.57 15.21 -8.79
N ILE A 505 6.82 14.30 -8.20
CA ILE A 505 5.84 13.46 -8.90
C ILE A 505 4.39 13.86 -8.66
N SER A 506 4.15 15.00 -8.00
CA SER A 506 2.80 15.56 -7.90
C SER A 506 2.19 15.69 -9.30
N ALA A 507 0.95 15.22 -9.49
CA ALA A 507 0.35 15.08 -10.81
C ALA A 507 -1.17 15.33 -10.77
N VAL A 508 -1.73 15.72 -11.91
CA VAL A 508 -3.16 15.58 -12.22
C VAL A 508 -3.30 14.39 -13.16
N TRP A 509 -4.31 13.58 -12.95
CA TRP A 509 -4.54 12.39 -13.73
C TRP A 509 -6.01 12.20 -14.11
N LEU A 510 -6.23 11.51 -15.22
CA LEU A 510 -7.52 11.03 -15.70
C LEU A 510 -7.46 9.51 -15.79
N LYS A 511 -8.47 8.85 -15.25
CA LYS A 511 -8.63 7.39 -15.26
C LYS A 511 -9.97 7.02 -15.88
N GLY A 512 -9.97 6.07 -16.80
CA GLY A 512 -11.16 5.43 -17.33
C GLY A 512 -11.15 3.96 -16.93
N THR A 513 -12.28 3.45 -16.45
CA THR A 513 -12.46 2.05 -16.04
C THR A 513 -13.69 1.46 -16.73
N PHE A 514 -13.53 0.25 -17.25
CA PHE A 514 -14.63 -0.58 -17.78
C PHE A 514 -14.59 -1.94 -17.08
N THR A 515 -15.71 -2.34 -16.49
CA THR A 515 -15.89 -3.63 -15.78
C THR A 515 -16.96 -4.46 -16.46
N TRP A 516 -16.87 -5.80 -16.42
CA TRP A 516 -17.86 -6.72 -16.97
C TRP A 516 -18.01 -7.99 -16.16
#